data_d6daaf1d29f60e0a6a106046d308ba4c
#
_entry.id   d6daaf1d29f60e0a6a106046d308ba4c
#
_cell.length_a   1.000
_cell.length_b   1.000
_cell.length_c   1.000
_cell.angle_alpha   90.00
_cell.angle_beta   90.00
_cell.angle_gamma   90.00
#
_symmetry.space_group_name_H-M   'P 1'
#
loop_
_entity.id
_entity.type
_entity.pdbx_description
1 polymer ?
#
loop_
_entity_poly.entity_id
_entity_poly.type
_entity_poly.pdbx_seq_one_letter_code
_entity_poly.pdbx_strand_id
1 'polypeptide(L)'
;MRSFVLAAELGQLQHAADELGVTQQAVSKRIAALERELEVRLFTRTARGVELTLDGQAFLPHARGVVAGVDRAVTAVRPGSRALRIDVLGYRSAQAVVLHDYWRAHPGTDLDVVTLRVDDPHVAAAAVQAGEVDASFRTVTDPATLPRDVRLVRAFDSPLELLVGPRHPLASARTLTPPQLRRLRIWVPGIAPRSEWAQFYDQLAAAFDLRVDAAGPHFGDEVLLDTLADSADVATLVGARDRYLWPAHYDLRRIPIVNPTLAYPLYLMVPATNPHPGLRAVIDHLARLAPLPGAVWLPSWAHASPL
;
A
#
# COMPACT_ATOMS: atom_id res chain seq x y z
N MET A 1 -3.80 -19.29 -20.10
CA MET A 1 -3.86 -18.18 -19.15
C MET A 1 -3.99 -16.81 -19.84
N ARG A 2 -3.04 -16.33 -20.67
CA ARG A 2 -3.08 -15.01 -21.36
C ARG A 2 -4.35 -14.84 -22.24
N SER A 3 -4.78 -15.90 -22.95
CA SER A 3 -6.03 -15.87 -23.75
C SER A 3 -7.28 -15.64 -22.90
N PHE A 4 -7.31 -16.17 -21.67
CA PHE A 4 -8.40 -15.94 -20.72
C PHE A 4 -8.43 -14.49 -20.24
N VAL A 5 -7.27 -13.94 -19.81
CA VAL A 5 -7.17 -12.57 -19.32
C VAL A 5 -7.61 -11.57 -20.40
N LEU A 6 -7.10 -11.68 -21.62
CA LEU A 6 -7.48 -10.79 -22.74
C LEU A 6 -8.95 -10.93 -23.14
N ALA A 7 -9.49 -12.14 -23.16
CA ALA A 7 -10.92 -12.35 -23.43
C ALA A 7 -11.81 -11.72 -22.37
N ALA A 8 -11.38 -11.75 -21.09
CA ALA A 8 -12.08 -11.09 -19.98
C ALA A 8 -12.04 -9.55 -20.06
N GLU A 9 -10.94 -8.99 -20.54
CA GLU A 9 -10.75 -7.54 -20.66
C GLU A 9 -11.45 -6.95 -21.89
N LEU A 10 -11.41 -7.66 -23.00
CA LEU A 10 -11.95 -7.18 -24.27
C LEU A 10 -13.42 -7.60 -24.52
N GLY A 11 -13.94 -8.54 -23.72
CA GLY A 11 -15.31 -9.05 -23.84
C GLY A 11 -15.61 -9.85 -25.10
N GLN A 12 -14.63 -10.02 -25.98
CA GLN A 12 -14.78 -10.73 -27.26
C GLN A 12 -13.57 -11.60 -27.58
N LEU A 13 -13.84 -12.85 -27.97
CA LEU A 13 -12.76 -13.80 -28.32
C LEU A 13 -12.03 -13.42 -29.61
N GLN A 14 -12.71 -12.73 -30.55
CA GLN A 14 -12.06 -12.24 -31.76
C GLN A 14 -11.02 -11.17 -31.44
N HIS A 15 -11.36 -10.16 -30.64
CA HIS A 15 -10.43 -9.11 -30.27
C HIS A 15 -9.22 -9.66 -29.48
N ALA A 16 -9.47 -10.62 -28.57
CA ALA A 16 -8.38 -11.31 -27.88
C ALA A 16 -7.48 -12.14 -28.84
N ALA A 17 -8.03 -12.64 -29.91
CA ALA A 17 -7.30 -13.38 -30.94
C ALA A 17 -6.42 -12.43 -31.78
N ASP A 18 -6.97 -11.30 -32.19
CA ASP A 18 -6.27 -10.26 -32.95
C ASP A 18 -5.07 -9.73 -32.14
N GLU A 19 -5.27 -9.44 -30.84
CA GLU A 19 -4.22 -8.98 -29.93
C GLU A 19 -3.11 -10.04 -29.71
N LEU A 20 -3.47 -11.31 -29.75
CA LEU A 20 -2.52 -12.41 -29.59
C LEU A 20 -1.87 -12.87 -30.91
N GLY A 21 -2.28 -12.31 -32.05
CA GLY A 21 -1.81 -12.75 -33.36
C GLY A 21 -2.17 -14.22 -33.70
N VAL A 22 -3.34 -14.70 -33.23
CA VAL A 22 -3.80 -16.07 -33.44
C VAL A 22 -5.26 -16.08 -33.96
N THR A 23 -5.78 -17.26 -34.32
CA THR A 23 -7.19 -17.36 -34.73
C THR A 23 -8.13 -17.38 -33.52
N GLN A 24 -9.37 -16.91 -33.69
CA GLN A 24 -10.42 -16.98 -32.66
C GLN A 24 -10.64 -18.43 -32.19
N GLN A 25 -10.56 -19.40 -33.11
CA GLN A 25 -10.67 -20.83 -32.76
C GLN A 25 -9.55 -21.28 -31.82
N ALA A 26 -8.31 -20.78 -32.01
CA ALA A 26 -7.19 -21.08 -31.12
C ALA A 26 -7.42 -20.51 -29.71
N VAL A 27 -7.93 -19.27 -29.59
CA VAL A 27 -8.31 -18.67 -28.31
C VAL A 27 -9.42 -19.48 -27.66
N SER A 28 -10.50 -19.78 -28.37
CA SER A 28 -11.61 -20.59 -27.85
C SER A 28 -11.14 -21.97 -27.35
N LYS A 29 -10.27 -22.66 -28.11
CA LYS A 29 -9.71 -23.96 -27.73
C LYS A 29 -8.83 -23.85 -26.46
N ARG A 30 -8.02 -22.78 -26.32
CA ARG A 30 -7.18 -22.56 -25.13
C ARG A 30 -8.02 -22.30 -23.88
N ILE A 31 -9.09 -21.52 -24.01
CA ILE A 31 -10.03 -21.25 -22.90
C ILE A 31 -10.77 -22.52 -22.51
N ALA A 32 -11.31 -23.28 -23.49
CA ALA A 32 -11.98 -24.53 -23.20
C ALA A 32 -11.06 -25.61 -22.58
N ALA A 33 -9.77 -25.59 -22.90
CA ALA A 33 -8.78 -26.45 -22.24
C ALA A 33 -8.56 -26.02 -20.77
N LEU A 34 -8.47 -24.74 -20.52
CA LEU A 34 -8.33 -24.20 -19.17
C LEU A 34 -9.56 -24.49 -18.30
N GLU A 35 -10.78 -24.28 -18.83
CA GLU A 35 -12.02 -24.58 -18.12
C GLU A 35 -12.15 -26.09 -17.79
N ARG A 36 -11.68 -26.95 -18.69
CA ARG A 36 -11.67 -28.40 -18.47
C ARG A 36 -10.65 -28.80 -17.38
N GLU A 37 -9.47 -28.19 -17.38
CA GLU A 37 -8.43 -28.43 -16.36
C GLU A 37 -8.88 -28.00 -14.97
N LEU A 38 -9.61 -26.87 -14.90
CA LEU A 38 -10.13 -26.32 -13.64
C LEU A 38 -11.49 -26.92 -13.26
N GLU A 39 -12.13 -27.72 -14.14
CA GLU A 39 -13.46 -28.33 -13.96
C GLU A 39 -14.57 -27.29 -13.71
N VAL A 40 -14.38 -26.03 -14.14
CA VAL A 40 -15.35 -24.94 -14.02
C VAL A 40 -15.49 -24.15 -15.33
N ARG A 41 -16.63 -23.48 -15.50
CA ARG A 41 -16.83 -22.52 -16.58
C ARG A 41 -16.37 -21.14 -16.14
N LEU A 42 -15.48 -20.54 -16.92
CA LEU A 42 -14.98 -19.19 -16.66
C LEU A 42 -15.75 -18.13 -17.45
N PHE A 43 -16.36 -18.52 -18.57
CA PHE A 43 -17.16 -17.64 -19.42
C PHE A 43 -18.56 -18.18 -19.73
N THR A 44 -19.51 -17.22 -19.81
CA THR A 44 -20.82 -17.41 -20.46
C THR A 44 -20.80 -16.74 -21.84
N ARG A 45 -21.32 -17.42 -22.86
CA ARG A 45 -21.48 -16.82 -24.20
C ARG A 45 -22.73 -15.95 -24.24
N THR A 46 -22.60 -14.75 -24.78
CA THR A 46 -23.71 -13.82 -24.99
C THR A 46 -23.81 -13.46 -26.47
N ALA A 47 -24.89 -12.79 -26.86
CA ALA A 47 -25.06 -12.31 -28.24
C ALA A 47 -24.01 -11.25 -28.65
N ARG A 48 -23.32 -10.64 -27.66
CA ARG A 48 -22.32 -9.59 -27.88
C ARG A 48 -20.88 -10.06 -27.64
N GLY A 49 -20.66 -11.29 -27.23
CA GLY A 49 -19.32 -11.84 -26.96
C GLY A 49 -19.29 -12.84 -25.81
N VAL A 50 -18.42 -12.60 -24.83
CA VAL A 50 -18.25 -13.43 -23.65
C VAL A 50 -18.27 -12.58 -22.38
N GLU A 51 -18.89 -13.11 -21.33
CA GLU A 51 -18.92 -12.51 -19.99
C GLU A 51 -18.39 -13.48 -18.95
N LEU A 52 -17.72 -12.98 -17.93
CA LEU A 52 -17.19 -13.82 -16.85
C LEU A 52 -18.33 -14.42 -16.01
N THR A 53 -18.22 -15.70 -15.71
CA THR A 53 -18.97 -16.35 -14.62
C THR A 53 -18.44 -15.86 -13.25
N LEU A 54 -19.10 -16.22 -12.15
CA LEU A 54 -18.59 -15.97 -10.80
C LEU A 54 -17.20 -16.61 -10.60
N ASP A 55 -17.00 -17.85 -11.08
CA ASP A 55 -15.71 -18.54 -11.04
C ASP A 55 -14.67 -17.80 -11.89
N GLY A 56 -15.08 -17.28 -13.05
CA GLY A 56 -14.24 -16.45 -13.91
C GLY A 56 -13.81 -15.16 -13.25
N GLN A 57 -14.71 -14.49 -12.53
CA GLN A 57 -14.41 -13.28 -11.76
C GLN A 57 -13.43 -13.57 -10.62
N ALA A 58 -13.63 -14.65 -9.88
CA ALA A 58 -12.74 -15.09 -8.81
C ALA A 58 -11.35 -15.48 -9.35
N PHE A 59 -11.30 -16.13 -10.52
CA PHE A 59 -10.05 -16.59 -11.13
C PHE A 59 -9.23 -15.47 -11.78
N LEU A 60 -9.87 -14.40 -12.28
CA LEU A 60 -9.22 -13.34 -13.06
C LEU A 60 -8.02 -12.67 -12.34
N PRO A 61 -8.10 -12.28 -11.07
CA PRO A 61 -6.97 -11.66 -10.39
C PRO A 61 -5.75 -12.58 -10.28
N HIS A 62 -5.98 -13.88 -10.07
CA HIS A 62 -4.91 -14.88 -10.02
C HIS A 62 -4.30 -15.12 -11.41
N ALA A 63 -5.13 -15.20 -12.45
CA ALA A 63 -4.67 -15.33 -13.81
C ALA A 63 -3.84 -14.14 -14.29
N ARG A 64 -4.22 -12.91 -13.91
CA ARG A 64 -3.42 -11.69 -14.14
C ARG A 64 -2.07 -11.77 -13.45
N GLY A 65 -2.02 -12.22 -12.20
CA GLY A 65 -0.78 -12.41 -11.44
C GLY A 65 0.20 -13.34 -12.14
N VAL A 66 -0.30 -14.48 -12.64
CA VAL A 66 0.52 -15.45 -13.39
C VAL A 66 1.03 -14.86 -14.71
N VAL A 67 0.18 -14.21 -15.49
CA VAL A 67 0.59 -13.56 -16.76
C VAL A 67 1.66 -12.51 -16.51
N ALA A 68 1.43 -11.62 -15.53
CA ALA A 68 2.40 -10.61 -15.14
C ALA A 68 3.72 -11.24 -14.63
N GLY A 69 3.67 -12.38 -13.94
CA GLY A 69 4.84 -13.14 -13.54
C GLY A 69 5.69 -13.63 -14.72
N VAL A 70 5.04 -14.18 -15.74
CA VAL A 70 5.73 -14.60 -16.97
C VAL A 70 6.35 -13.42 -17.70
N ASP A 71 5.64 -12.30 -17.81
CA ASP A 71 6.16 -11.08 -18.47
C ASP A 71 7.36 -10.51 -17.71
N ARG A 72 7.34 -10.53 -16.40
CA ARG A 72 8.50 -10.17 -15.55
C ARG A 72 9.69 -11.08 -15.82
N ALA A 73 9.48 -12.39 -15.85
CA ALA A 73 10.56 -13.35 -16.10
C ALA A 73 11.23 -13.10 -17.48
N VAL A 74 10.42 -12.82 -18.51
CA VAL A 74 10.94 -12.48 -19.85
C VAL A 74 11.71 -11.15 -19.83
N THR A 75 11.19 -10.14 -19.10
CA THR A 75 11.84 -8.83 -18.99
C THR A 75 13.11 -8.89 -18.14
N ALA A 76 13.12 -9.70 -17.10
CA ALA A 76 14.27 -9.85 -16.20
C ALA A 76 15.55 -10.37 -16.91
N VAL A 77 15.39 -11.10 -18.03
CA VAL A 77 16.53 -11.60 -18.81
C VAL A 77 16.98 -10.63 -19.92
N ARG A 78 16.30 -9.48 -20.05
CA ARG A 78 16.71 -8.42 -20.98
C ARG A 78 17.56 -7.38 -20.26
N PRO A 79 18.87 -7.27 -20.55
CA PRO A 79 19.73 -6.29 -19.90
C PRO A 79 19.19 -4.85 -20.04
N GLY A 80 19.00 -4.16 -18.92
CA GLY A 80 18.71 -2.71 -18.88
C GLY A 80 17.24 -2.28 -19.12
N SER A 81 16.29 -3.19 -19.24
CA SER A 81 14.90 -2.83 -19.64
C SER A 81 13.81 -3.17 -18.62
N ARG A 82 14.16 -3.47 -17.38
CA ARG A 82 13.19 -3.78 -16.33
C ARG A 82 12.88 -2.55 -15.48
N ALA A 83 11.61 -2.21 -15.31
CA ALA A 83 11.20 -1.20 -14.34
C ALA A 83 11.60 -1.60 -12.90
N LEU A 84 11.99 -0.62 -12.10
CA LEU A 84 12.20 -0.78 -10.66
C LEU A 84 10.83 -0.96 -9.99
N ARG A 85 10.60 -2.12 -9.39
CA ARG A 85 9.32 -2.47 -8.76
C ARG A 85 9.35 -2.21 -7.26
N ILE A 86 8.54 -1.27 -6.79
CA ILE A 86 8.45 -0.96 -5.37
C ILE A 86 7.00 -1.11 -4.89
N ASP A 87 6.83 -1.94 -3.86
CA ASP A 87 5.56 -2.13 -3.19
C ASP A 87 5.32 -1.05 -2.14
N VAL A 88 4.10 -0.53 -2.13
CA VAL A 88 3.59 0.45 -1.15
C VAL A 88 2.30 -0.08 -0.51
N LEU A 89 1.95 0.41 0.68
CA LEU A 89 0.71 0.04 1.37
C LEU A 89 -0.54 0.44 0.58
N GLY A 90 -0.47 1.54 -0.14
CA GLY A 90 -1.54 2.03 -1.00
C GLY A 90 -1.09 3.22 -1.83
N TYR A 91 -1.74 3.47 -2.96
CA TYR A 91 -1.37 4.56 -3.87
C TYR A 91 -1.61 5.97 -3.32
N ARG A 92 -2.30 6.10 -2.19
CA ARG A 92 -2.54 7.37 -1.49
C ARG A 92 -1.66 7.55 -0.26
N SER A 93 -0.84 6.56 0.06
CA SER A 93 0.05 6.59 1.22
C SER A 93 1.23 7.55 1.05
N ALA A 94 1.83 7.96 2.15
CA ALA A 94 3.02 8.81 2.18
C ALA A 94 4.17 8.23 1.34
N GLN A 95 4.32 6.90 1.30
CA GLN A 95 5.33 6.20 0.51
C GLN A 95 5.14 6.43 -1.00
N ALA A 96 3.90 6.30 -1.47
CA ALA A 96 3.57 6.54 -2.89
C ALA A 96 3.81 8.01 -3.28
N VAL A 97 3.52 8.94 -2.37
CA VAL A 97 3.78 10.38 -2.59
C VAL A 97 5.29 10.63 -2.72
N VAL A 98 6.10 10.07 -1.84
CA VAL A 98 7.57 10.24 -1.88
C VAL A 98 8.17 9.60 -3.13
N LEU A 99 7.68 8.44 -3.55
CA LEU A 99 8.12 7.81 -4.81
C LEU A 99 7.71 8.63 -6.03
N HIS A 100 6.53 9.26 -6.02
CA HIS A 100 6.12 10.15 -7.09
C HIS A 100 7.02 11.40 -7.16
N ASP A 101 7.40 11.98 -6.01
CA ASP A 101 8.32 13.12 -5.98
C ASP A 101 9.72 12.71 -6.47
N TYR A 102 10.19 11.51 -6.10
CA TYR A 102 11.41 10.93 -6.65
C TYR A 102 11.35 10.81 -8.18
N TRP A 103 10.29 10.20 -8.70
CA TRP A 103 10.11 9.99 -10.15
C TRP A 103 10.09 11.33 -10.92
N ARG A 104 9.40 12.33 -10.39
CA ARG A 104 9.40 13.69 -10.99
C ARG A 104 10.78 14.32 -11.03
N ALA A 105 11.60 14.08 -10.03
CA ALA A 105 12.98 14.58 -9.97
C ALA A 105 13.94 13.78 -10.87
N HIS A 106 13.56 12.55 -11.27
CA HIS A 106 14.39 11.62 -12.04
C HIS A 106 13.61 11.03 -13.23
N PRO A 107 13.27 11.83 -14.26
CA PRO A 107 12.35 11.42 -15.33
C PRO A 107 12.86 10.27 -16.22
N GLY A 108 14.13 9.88 -16.09
CA GLY A 108 14.70 8.71 -16.77
C GLY A 108 14.55 7.39 -16.00
N THR A 109 13.92 7.40 -14.81
CA THR A 109 13.72 6.18 -14.02
C THR A 109 12.45 5.49 -14.47
N ASP A 110 12.58 4.25 -14.94
CA ASP A 110 11.44 3.36 -15.15
C ASP A 110 11.04 2.76 -13.79
N LEU A 111 9.94 3.25 -13.23
CA LEU A 111 9.44 2.93 -11.88
C LEU A 111 8.03 2.34 -11.96
N ASP A 112 7.88 1.12 -11.44
CA ASP A 112 6.60 0.43 -11.27
C ASP A 112 6.22 0.39 -9.77
N VAL A 113 5.25 1.22 -9.39
CA VAL A 113 4.72 1.26 -8.01
C VAL A 113 3.54 0.31 -7.92
N VAL A 114 3.66 -0.69 -7.05
CA VAL A 114 2.65 -1.76 -6.90
C VAL A 114 2.11 -1.83 -5.47
N THR A 115 1.02 -2.57 -5.28
CA THR A 115 0.50 -2.94 -3.96
C THR A 115 0.34 -4.44 -3.87
N LEU A 116 1.06 -5.09 -2.97
CA LEU A 116 0.94 -6.54 -2.73
C LEU A 116 -0.36 -6.92 -2.00
N ARG A 117 -1.03 -5.94 -1.37
CA ARG A 117 -2.25 -6.14 -0.57
C ARG A 117 -2.09 -7.20 0.51
N VAL A 118 -0.94 -7.22 1.16
CA VAL A 118 -0.62 -8.10 2.27
C VAL A 118 -0.35 -7.27 3.51
N ASP A 119 -0.90 -7.68 4.66
CA ASP A 119 -0.69 -6.98 5.92
C ASP A 119 0.51 -7.56 6.68
N ASP A 120 0.84 -8.84 6.44
CA ASP A 120 1.97 -9.51 7.08
C ASP A 120 3.30 -9.08 6.45
N PRO A 121 4.22 -8.44 7.22
CA PRO A 121 5.52 -8.04 6.73
C PRO A 121 6.41 -9.21 6.29
N HIS A 122 6.19 -10.42 6.83
CA HIS A 122 6.96 -11.61 6.40
C HIS A 122 6.56 -12.07 5.00
N VAL A 123 5.30 -11.91 4.62
CA VAL A 123 4.85 -12.16 3.24
C VAL A 123 5.47 -11.16 2.28
N ALA A 124 5.55 -9.88 2.67
CA ALA A 124 6.23 -8.86 1.89
C ALA A 124 7.74 -9.14 1.76
N ALA A 125 8.40 -9.60 2.85
CA ALA A 125 9.80 -10.01 2.82
C ALA A 125 10.04 -11.21 1.88
N ALA A 126 9.14 -12.19 1.86
CA ALA A 126 9.21 -13.31 0.93
C ALA A 126 9.09 -12.87 -0.54
N ALA A 127 8.20 -11.89 -0.83
CA ALA A 127 8.06 -11.32 -2.16
C ALA A 127 9.34 -10.57 -2.61
N VAL A 128 10.01 -9.88 -1.67
CA VAL A 128 11.32 -9.24 -1.93
C VAL A 128 12.39 -10.30 -2.21
N GLN A 129 12.45 -11.38 -1.43
CA GLN A 129 13.39 -12.50 -1.66
C GLN A 129 13.17 -13.18 -3.00
N ALA A 130 11.89 -13.42 -3.36
CA ALA A 130 11.53 -14.06 -4.63
C ALA A 130 11.75 -13.14 -5.85
N GLY A 131 12.11 -11.85 -5.65
CA GLY A 131 12.26 -10.88 -6.72
C GLY A 131 10.93 -10.51 -7.40
N GLU A 132 9.80 -10.73 -6.73
CA GLU A 132 8.48 -10.27 -7.20
C GLU A 132 8.41 -8.75 -7.17
N VAL A 133 9.07 -8.14 -6.18
CA VAL A 133 9.33 -6.71 -6.06
C VAL A 133 10.79 -6.47 -5.69
N ASP A 134 11.36 -5.33 -6.08
CA ASP A 134 12.73 -4.94 -5.74
C ASP A 134 12.84 -4.40 -4.33
N ALA A 135 11.75 -3.83 -3.83
CA ALA A 135 11.65 -3.33 -2.47
C ALA A 135 10.19 -3.24 -2.02
N SER A 136 9.95 -3.24 -0.72
CA SER A 136 8.62 -3.09 -0.14
C SER A 136 8.66 -2.14 1.05
N PHE A 137 7.77 -1.16 1.06
CA PHE A 137 7.58 -0.31 2.24
C PHE A 137 6.76 -1.06 3.29
N ARG A 138 7.43 -1.55 4.31
CA ARG A 138 6.81 -2.20 5.49
C ARG A 138 7.58 -1.84 6.74
N THR A 139 6.85 -1.67 7.82
CA THR A 139 7.44 -1.51 9.14
C THR A 139 7.47 -2.85 9.87
N VAL A 140 8.55 -3.13 10.54
CA VAL A 140 8.75 -4.32 11.37
C VAL A 140 9.30 -3.87 12.71
N THR A 141 8.68 -4.31 13.78
CA THR A 141 9.07 -3.92 15.14
C THR A 141 10.28 -4.69 15.65
N ASP A 142 10.51 -5.90 15.14
CA ASP A 142 11.66 -6.73 15.43
C ASP A 142 12.34 -7.18 14.12
N PRO A 143 13.38 -6.47 13.65
CA PRO A 143 14.11 -6.81 12.44
C PRO A 143 14.77 -8.19 12.46
N ALA A 144 15.04 -8.77 13.64
CA ALA A 144 15.66 -10.09 13.77
C ALA A 144 14.75 -11.23 13.27
N THR A 145 13.46 -10.96 13.11
CA THR A 145 12.49 -11.92 12.57
C THR A 145 12.51 -12.00 11.04
N LEU A 146 13.17 -11.07 10.37
CA LEU A 146 13.29 -11.06 8.91
C LEU A 146 14.31 -12.08 8.41
N PRO A 147 14.15 -12.60 7.19
CA PRO A 147 15.17 -13.41 6.52
C PRO A 147 16.50 -12.66 6.43
N ARG A 148 17.62 -13.39 6.57
CA ARG A 148 18.99 -12.80 6.59
C ARG A 148 19.40 -12.06 5.31
N ASP A 149 18.75 -12.37 4.21
CA ASP A 149 18.96 -11.77 2.90
C ASP A 149 18.00 -10.60 2.59
N VAL A 150 17.18 -10.22 3.57
CA VAL A 150 16.33 -9.00 3.53
C VAL A 150 16.82 -8.02 4.60
N ARG A 151 17.03 -6.77 4.21
CA ARG A 151 17.43 -5.68 5.10
C ARG A 151 16.34 -4.62 5.19
N LEU A 152 16.24 -3.99 6.36
CA LEU A 152 15.45 -2.78 6.55
C LEU A 152 16.33 -1.55 6.37
N VAL A 153 15.85 -0.61 5.56
CA VAL A 153 16.45 0.73 5.43
C VAL A 153 15.45 1.73 6.01
N ARG A 154 15.88 2.58 6.95
CA ARG A 154 15.04 3.69 7.42
C ARG A 154 14.73 4.60 6.24
N ALA A 155 13.45 4.74 5.90
CA ALA A 155 13.03 5.55 4.76
C ALA A 155 12.79 7.00 5.19
N PHE A 156 11.83 7.22 6.05
CA PHE A 156 11.51 8.54 6.64
C PHE A 156 10.50 8.39 7.78
N ASP A 157 10.34 9.46 8.54
CA ASP A 157 9.32 9.57 9.58
C ASP A 157 8.12 10.33 9.04
N SER A 158 6.94 9.72 9.11
CA SER A 158 5.69 10.35 8.67
C SER A 158 5.03 11.05 9.85
N PRO A 159 4.97 12.39 9.88
CA PRO A 159 4.28 13.09 10.97
C PRO A 159 2.79 12.76 10.94
N LEU A 160 2.18 12.69 12.12
CA LEU A 160 0.75 12.48 12.28
C LEU A 160 0.02 13.81 12.50
N GLU A 161 -1.18 13.87 11.96
CA GLU A 161 -2.13 14.94 12.15
C GLU A 161 -3.43 14.38 12.75
N LEU A 162 -4.11 15.19 13.55
CA LEU A 162 -5.46 14.86 13.97
C LEU A 162 -6.43 15.20 12.84
N LEU A 163 -7.30 14.27 12.46
CA LEU A 163 -8.38 14.48 11.51
C LEU A 163 -9.71 14.49 12.26
N VAL A 164 -10.49 15.56 12.06
CA VAL A 164 -11.78 15.78 12.73
C VAL A 164 -12.81 16.34 11.77
N GLY A 165 -14.08 16.16 12.10
CA GLY A 165 -15.20 16.82 11.41
C GLY A 165 -15.35 18.29 11.79
N PRO A 166 -16.20 19.04 11.03
CA PRO A 166 -16.39 20.48 11.24
C PRO A 166 -17.07 20.82 12.58
N ARG A 167 -17.83 19.88 13.16
CA ARG A 167 -18.53 20.06 14.45
C ARG A 167 -17.66 19.77 15.67
N HIS A 168 -16.46 19.22 15.45
CA HIS A 168 -15.57 18.87 16.54
C HIS A 168 -15.01 20.14 17.25
N PRO A 169 -14.92 20.18 18.60
CA PRO A 169 -14.45 21.38 19.34
C PRO A 169 -13.07 21.89 18.91
N LEU A 170 -12.23 21.01 18.38
CA LEU A 170 -10.88 21.36 17.90
C LEU A 170 -10.83 21.73 16.42
N ALA A 171 -11.94 21.74 15.68
CA ALA A 171 -11.94 21.98 14.23
C ALA A 171 -11.30 23.31 13.81
N SER A 172 -11.30 24.33 14.70
CA SER A 172 -10.67 25.65 14.48
C SER A 172 -9.21 25.72 14.95
N ALA A 173 -8.67 24.67 15.57
CA ALA A 173 -7.30 24.67 16.05
C ALA A 173 -6.31 24.68 14.88
N ARG A 174 -5.25 25.45 14.97
CA ARG A 174 -4.17 25.49 13.96
C ARG A 174 -3.11 24.43 14.20
N THR A 175 -2.83 24.13 15.45
CA THR A 175 -1.89 23.10 15.91
C THR A 175 -2.38 22.56 17.25
N LEU A 176 -1.95 21.36 17.60
CA LEU A 176 -2.21 20.72 18.90
C LEU A 176 -0.91 20.17 19.48
N THR A 177 -0.90 20.01 20.80
CA THR A 177 0.15 19.26 21.50
C THR A 177 -0.41 17.92 21.99
N PRO A 178 0.40 16.87 22.16
CA PRO A 178 -0.10 15.56 22.59
C PRO A 178 -0.95 15.59 23.87
N PRO A 179 -0.65 16.40 24.91
CA PRO A 179 -1.52 16.49 26.09
C PRO A 179 -2.95 16.93 25.81
N GLN A 180 -3.20 17.71 24.75
CA GLN A 180 -4.54 18.15 24.36
C GLN A 180 -5.39 17.01 23.79
N LEU A 181 -4.76 15.90 23.39
CA LEU A 181 -5.45 14.72 22.83
C LEU A 181 -6.00 13.78 23.92
N ARG A 182 -5.60 13.91 25.19
CA ARG A 182 -5.94 12.98 26.29
C ARG A 182 -7.43 12.74 26.50
N ARG A 183 -8.25 13.75 26.20
CA ARG A 183 -9.70 13.69 26.40
C ARG A 183 -10.47 13.29 25.17
N LEU A 184 -9.77 13.09 24.05
CA LEU A 184 -10.40 12.75 22.78
C LEU A 184 -10.62 11.23 22.67
N ARG A 185 -11.65 10.85 21.97
CA ARG A 185 -11.83 9.51 21.45
C ARG A 185 -11.13 9.43 20.10
N ILE A 186 -9.93 8.86 20.08
CA ILE A 186 -9.17 8.62 18.85
C ILE A 186 -9.60 7.26 18.32
N TRP A 187 -10.40 7.26 17.27
CA TRP A 187 -10.92 6.04 16.67
C TRP A 187 -10.07 5.61 15.48
N VAL A 188 -9.54 4.39 15.55
CA VAL A 188 -8.68 3.79 14.52
C VAL A 188 -9.17 2.36 14.27
N PRO A 189 -10.23 2.18 13.46
CA PRO A 189 -10.83 0.86 13.25
C PRO A 189 -9.91 -0.06 12.46
N GLY A 190 -10.04 -1.38 12.68
CA GLY A 190 -9.35 -2.40 11.89
C GLY A 190 -7.90 -2.66 12.26
N ILE A 191 -7.44 -2.19 13.41
CA ILE A 191 -6.11 -2.55 13.92
C ILE A 191 -6.09 -4.05 14.26
N ALA A 192 -5.29 -4.82 13.52
CA ALA A 192 -5.10 -6.23 13.81
C ALA A 192 -4.32 -6.40 15.13
N PRO A 193 -4.79 -7.25 16.07
CA PRO A 193 -4.09 -7.51 17.32
C PRO A 193 -2.65 -7.98 17.07
N ARG A 194 -1.70 -7.45 17.84
CA ARG A 194 -0.25 -7.76 17.75
C ARG A 194 0.44 -7.32 16.45
N SER A 195 -0.23 -6.57 15.59
CA SER A 195 0.42 -5.92 14.45
C SER A 195 1.38 -4.82 14.93
N GLU A 196 2.25 -4.36 14.05
CA GLU A 196 3.10 -3.19 14.33
C GLU A 196 2.26 -1.92 14.58
N TRP A 197 1.09 -1.82 13.93
CA TRP A 197 0.12 -0.76 14.17
C TRP A 197 -0.43 -0.80 15.60
N ALA A 198 -0.81 -1.99 16.08
CA ALA A 198 -1.25 -2.15 17.47
C ALA A 198 -0.15 -1.72 18.44
N GLN A 199 1.08 -2.18 18.24
CA GLN A 199 2.22 -1.81 19.08
C GLN A 199 2.52 -0.30 19.03
N PHE A 200 2.38 0.32 17.85
CA PHE A 200 2.55 1.77 17.71
C PHE A 200 1.53 2.54 18.55
N TYR A 201 0.24 2.21 18.40
CA TYR A 201 -0.83 2.90 19.15
C TYR A 201 -0.81 2.58 20.64
N ASP A 202 -0.41 1.39 21.04
CA ASP A 202 -0.22 1.04 22.47
C ASP A 202 0.88 1.91 23.10
N GLN A 203 2.02 2.06 22.44
CA GLN A 203 3.11 2.90 22.92
C GLN A 203 2.75 4.39 22.89
N LEU A 204 2.03 4.83 21.86
CA LEU A 204 1.55 6.20 21.76
C LEU A 204 0.56 6.52 22.89
N ALA A 205 -0.40 5.63 23.12
CA ALA A 205 -1.38 5.75 24.20
C ALA A 205 -0.70 5.80 25.57
N ALA A 206 0.26 4.91 25.82
CA ALA A 206 1.02 4.88 27.08
C ALA A 206 1.88 6.14 27.28
N ALA A 207 2.53 6.64 26.23
CA ALA A 207 3.42 7.80 26.33
C ALA A 207 2.68 9.11 26.65
N PHE A 208 1.45 9.27 26.19
CA PHE A 208 0.70 10.52 26.28
C PHE A 208 -0.64 10.40 27.00
N ASP A 209 -0.95 9.24 27.60
CA ASP A 209 -2.22 8.97 28.28
C ASP A 209 -3.43 9.20 27.35
N LEU A 210 -3.39 8.61 26.14
CA LEU A 210 -4.42 8.76 25.14
C LEU A 210 -5.43 7.60 25.19
N ARG A 211 -6.65 7.88 24.72
CA ARG A 211 -7.71 6.88 24.56
C ARG A 211 -7.83 6.51 23.09
N VAL A 212 -7.17 5.42 22.69
CA VAL A 212 -7.28 4.88 21.34
C VAL A 212 -8.35 3.80 21.31
N ASP A 213 -9.36 4.00 20.48
CA ASP A 213 -10.45 3.06 20.26
C ASP A 213 -10.20 2.33 18.93
N ALA A 214 -9.77 1.07 19.04
CA ALA A 214 -9.52 0.20 17.89
C ALA A 214 -10.74 -0.70 17.57
N ALA A 215 -11.89 -0.45 18.20
CA ALA A 215 -13.07 -1.29 18.03
C ALA A 215 -13.68 -1.17 16.63
N GLY A 216 -14.11 -2.31 16.12
CA GLY A 216 -14.80 -2.45 14.85
C GLY A 216 -13.89 -2.79 13.68
N PRO A 217 -14.46 -3.40 12.64
CA PRO A 217 -13.75 -3.67 11.39
C PRO A 217 -13.53 -2.40 10.59
N HIS A 218 -12.51 -2.40 9.75
CA HIS A 218 -12.27 -1.33 8.80
C HIS A 218 -13.14 -1.56 7.54
N PHE A 219 -14.14 -0.70 7.34
CA PHE A 219 -15.03 -0.75 6.18
C PHE A 219 -14.55 0.12 5.00
N GLY A 220 -13.31 0.58 5.02
CA GLY A 220 -12.74 1.51 4.04
C GLY A 220 -12.66 2.95 4.59
N ASP A 221 -11.88 3.75 3.88
CA ASP A 221 -11.66 5.15 4.25
C ASP A 221 -12.95 5.97 4.21
N GLU A 222 -13.87 5.66 3.29
CA GLU A 222 -15.13 6.37 3.12
C GLU A 222 -15.97 6.37 4.40
N VAL A 223 -16.16 5.20 5.01
CA VAL A 223 -16.97 5.07 6.24
C VAL A 223 -16.33 5.79 7.43
N LEU A 224 -14.99 5.76 7.51
CA LEU A 224 -14.25 6.52 8.52
C LEU A 224 -14.49 8.03 8.33
N LEU A 225 -14.37 8.53 7.11
CA LEU A 225 -14.53 9.94 6.78
C LEU A 225 -15.98 10.43 6.97
N ASP A 226 -16.99 9.61 6.59
CA ASP A 226 -18.41 9.87 6.86
C ASP A 226 -18.63 10.01 8.38
N THR A 227 -18.14 9.06 9.18
CA THR A 227 -18.27 9.08 10.63
C THR A 227 -17.66 10.34 11.23
N LEU A 228 -16.49 10.76 10.77
CA LEU A 228 -15.84 11.99 11.24
C LEU A 228 -16.62 13.23 10.85
N ALA A 229 -17.15 13.30 9.61
CA ALA A 229 -17.90 14.44 9.12
C ALA A 229 -19.18 14.68 9.95
N ASP A 230 -19.79 13.59 10.41
CA ASP A 230 -21.03 13.63 11.19
C ASP A 230 -20.83 13.71 12.71
N SER A 231 -19.61 13.52 13.20
CA SER A 231 -19.33 13.48 14.65
C SER A 231 -18.85 14.83 15.19
N ALA A 232 -19.18 15.07 16.47
CA ALA A 232 -18.62 16.17 17.24
C ALA A 232 -17.54 15.71 18.25
N ASP A 233 -17.35 14.41 18.46
CA ASP A 233 -16.53 13.84 19.54
C ASP A 233 -15.52 12.77 19.07
N VAL A 234 -15.62 12.32 17.82
CA VAL A 234 -14.70 11.35 17.23
C VAL A 234 -13.62 12.06 16.43
N ALA A 235 -12.38 11.62 16.65
CA ALA A 235 -11.22 12.03 15.89
C ALA A 235 -10.45 10.80 15.42
N THR A 236 -9.58 10.94 14.43
CA THR A 236 -8.61 9.91 14.06
C THR A 236 -7.23 10.52 13.81
N LEU A 237 -6.20 9.68 13.74
CA LEU A 237 -4.86 10.10 13.36
C LEU A 237 -4.57 9.67 11.92
N VAL A 238 -4.03 10.58 11.13
CA VAL A 238 -3.67 10.35 9.73
C VAL A 238 -2.24 10.81 9.48
N GLY A 239 -1.56 10.18 8.55
CA GLY A 239 -0.22 10.65 8.14
C GLY A 239 -0.32 11.98 7.39
N ALA A 240 0.54 12.94 7.70
CA ALA A 240 0.50 14.29 7.11
C ALA A 240 0.67 14.27 5.58
N ARG A 241 1.37 13.26 5.04
CA ARG A 241 1.57 13.09 3.59
C ARG A 241 0.56 12.18 2.92
N ASP A 242 -0.31 11.49 3.69
CA ASP A 242 -1.33 10.63 3.12
C ASP A 242 -2.40 11.45 2.41
N ARG A 243 -2.80 10.99 1.22
CA ARG A 243 -3.76 11.68 0.36
C ARG A 243 -5.14 11.05 0.50
N TYR A 244 -5.86 11.42 1.53
CA TYR A 244 -7.28 11.09 1.63
C TYR A 244 -8.10 11.97 0.68
N LEU A 245 -9.11 11.38 0.06
CA LEU A 245 -10.08 12.09 -0.76
C LEU A 245 -11.44 12.02 -0.07
N TRP A 246 -12.06 13.17 0.11
CA TRP A 246 -13.42 13.28 0.63
C TRP A 246 -14.20 14.37 -0.11
N PRO A 247 -15.54 14.28 -0.13
CA PRO A 247 -16.39 15.33 -0.66
C PRO A 247 -16.15 16.66 0.06
N ALA A 248 -16.13 17.76 -0.69
CA ALA A 248 -15.83 19.08 -0.11
C ALA A 248 -16.78 19.49 1.02
N HIS A 249 -18.03 19.01 0.98
CA HIS A 249 -19.04 19.31 2.00
C HIS A 249 -18.79 18.63 3.35
N TYR A 250 -17.89 17.63 3.44
CA TYR A 250 -17.50 17.04 4.74
C TYR A 250 -16.72 18.02 5.60
N ASP A 251 -16.05 18.97 4.96
CA ASP A 251 -15.30 20.05 5.61
C ASP A 251 -14.36 19.57 6.73
N LEU A 252 -13.72 18.39 6.51
CA LEU A 252 -12.81 17.79 7.47
C LEU A 252 -11.57 18.65 7.68
N ARG A 253 -11.08 18.66 8.91
CA ARG A 253 -9.91 19.46 9.31
C ARG A 253 -8.75 18.53 9.69
N ARG A 254 -7.59 18.78 9.10
CA ARG A 254 -6.32 18.16 9.46
C ARG A 254 -5.54 19.14 10.33
N ILE A 255 -5.18 18.73 11.53
CA ILE A 255 -4.57 19.59 12.53
C ILE A 255 -3.21 19.01 12.92
N PRO A 256 -2.10 19.68 12.60
CA PRO A 256 -0.75 19.25 12.98
C PRO A 256 -0.59 19.09 14.48
N ILE A 257 0.09 18.01 14.90
CA ILE A 257 0.45 17.74 16.30
C ILE A 257 1.94 18.05 16.46
N VAL A 258 2.25 18.96 17.40
CA VAL A 258 3.59 19.51 17.60
C VAL A 258 4.01 19.44 19.07
N ASN A 259 5.30 19.53 19.35
CA ASN A 259 5.91 19.62 20.70
C ASN A 259 5.54 18.47 21.66
N PRO A 260 5.92 17.22 21.37
CA PRO A 260 6.64 16.76 20.18
C PRO A 260 5.72 16.49 18.99
N THR A 261 6.29 16.52 17.79
CA THR A 261 5.63 15.97 16.61
C THR A 261 5.52 14.45 16.76
N LEU A 262 4.29 13.92 16.69
CA LEU A 262 4.08 12.48 16.69
C LEU A 262 4.40 11.96 15.29
N ALA A 263 5.21 10.91 15.16
CA ALA A 263 5.57 10.40 13.85
C ALA A 263 5.54 8.86 13.80
N TYR A 264 5.13 8.34 12.65
CA TYR A 264 5.20 6.92 12.34
C TYR A 264 6.47 6.64 11.51
N PRO A 265 7.36 5.74 11.97
CA PRO A 265 8.58 5.43 11.25
C PRO A 265 8.30 4.50 10.09
N LEU A 266 8.78 4.86 8.90
CA LEU A 266 8.64 4.08 7.70
C LEU A 266 9.97 3.49 7.26
N TYR A 267 9.93 2.24 6.86
CA TYR A 267 11.09 1.49 6.40
C TYR A 267 10.87 0.94 5.00
N LEU A 268 11.97 0.75 4.30
CA LEU A 268 12.02 0.07 3.02
C LEU A 268 12.73 -1.28 3.21
N MET A 269 12.03 -2.38 2.99
CA MET A 269 12.62 -3.71 2.88
C MET A 269 13.29 -3.84 1.53
N VAL A 270 14.55 -4.24 1.55
CA VAL A 270 15.34 -4.46 0.35
C VAL A 270 16.11 -5.77 0.45
N PRO A 271 16.38 -6.47 -0.65
CA PRO A 271 17.25 -7.63 -0.62
C PRO A 271 18.70 -7.20 -0.28
N ALA A 272 19.44 -8.04 0.43
CA ALA A 272 20.83 -7.79 0.79
C ALA A 272 21.70 -7.50 -0.44
N THR A 273 21.38 -8.19 -1.54
CA THR A 273 21.99 -7.96 -2.86
C THR A 273 20.87 -7.73 -3.87
N ASN A 274 20.77 -6.53 -4.42
CA ASN A 274 19.82 -6.23 -5.49
C ASN A 274 20.57 -5.76 -6.74
N PRO A 275 20.40 -6.44 -7.87
CA PRO A 275 21.06 -6.08 -9.12
C PRO A 275 20.43 -4.86 -9.81
N HIS A 276 19.27 -4.37 -9.36
CA HIS A 276 18.60 -3.26 -10.02
C HIS A 276 19.27 -1.90 -9.71
N PRO A 277 19.86 -1.22 -10.71
CA PRO A 277 20.64 0.01 -10.46
C PRO A 277 19.80 1.15 -9.88
N GLY A 278 18.51 1.21 -10.22
CA GLY A 278 17.59 2.26 -9.74
C GLY A 278 17.29 2.19 -8.25
N LEU A 279 17.42 1.02 -7.60
CA LEU A 279 17.10 0.87 -6.18
C LEU A 279 18.04 1.73 -5.31
N ARG A 280 19.32 1.76 -5.64
CA ARG A 280 20.29 2.59 -4.90
C ARG A 280 19.93 4.07 -4.98
N ALA A 281 19.52 4.55 -6.13
CA ALA A 281 19.13 5.95 -6.32
C ALA A 281 17.88 6.32 -5.48
N VAL A 282 16.90 5.40 -5.36
CA VAL A 282 15.74 5.57 -4.47
C VAL A 282 16.19 5.65 -3.01
N ILE A 283 17.02 4.72 -2.54
CA ILE A 283 17.54 4.72 -1.16
C ILE A 283 18.29 6.03 -0.87
N ASP A 284 19.15 6.48 -1.78
CA ASP A 284 19.89 7.74 -1.63
C ASP A 284 18.95 8.96 -1.64
N HIS A 285 17.84 8.91 -2.38
CA HIS A 285 16.80 9.95 -2.33
C HIS A 285 16.09 9.97 -0.98
N LEU A 286 15.68 8.82 -0.46
CA LEU A 286 15.06 8.70 0.86
C LEU A 286 15.97 9.21 1.97
N ALA A 287 17.26 8.89 1.90
CA ALA A 287 18.26 9.36 2.88
C ALA A 287 18.47 10.90 2.86
N ARG A 288 18.12 11.57 1.77
CA ARG A 288 18.20 13.04 1.65
C ARG A 288 16.92 13.76 2.08
N LEU A 289 15.85 13.04 2.42
CA LEU A 289 14.64 13.68 2.95
C LEU A 289 14.98 14.39 4.25
N ALA A 290 14.54 15.65 4.35
CA ALA A 290 14.82 16.45 5.54
C ALA A 290 14.18 15.79 6.79
N PRO A 291 14.91 15.71 7.90
CA PRO A 291 14.35 15.25 9.16
C PRO A 291 13.22 16.17 9.63
N LEU A 292 12.32 15.64 10.44
CA LEU A 292 11.25 16.45 11.02
C LEU A 292 11.85 17.50 11.96
N PRO A 293 11.34 18.75 11.93
CA PRO A 293 11.87 19.81 12.77
C PRO A 293 11.42 19.63 14.23
N GLY A 294 12.28 20.07 15.16
CA GLY A 294 11.99 20.10 16.59
C GLY A 294 12.00 18.73 17.26
N ALA A 295 11.32 18.64 18.42
CA ALA A 295 11.18 17.37 19.13
C ALA A 295 10.21 16.45 18.40
N VAL A 296 10.62 15.18 18.18
CA VAL A 296 9.82 14.14 17.54
C VAL A 296 9.67 12.99 18.50
N TRP A 297 8.45 12.50 18.66
CA TRP A 297 8.18 11.24 19.34
C TRP A 297 8.06 10.11 18.33
N LEU A 298 8.74 9.04 18.64
CA LEU A 298 8.73 7.79 17.90
C LEU A 298 8.55 6.62 18.88
N PRO A 299 7.98 5.48 18.47
CA PRO A 299 7.92 4.30 19.32
C PRO A 299 9.31 3.77 19.63
N SER A 300 9.47 3.09 20.77
CA SER A 300 10.78 2.62 21.26
C SER A 300 11.52 1.71 20.29
N TRP A 301 10.78 0.90 19.53
CA TRP A 301 11.36 0.02 18.51
C TRP A 301 11.91 0.77 17.28
N ALA A 302 11.52 2.02 17.08
CA ALA A 302 12.04 2.84 15.98
C ALA A 302 13.47 3.35 16.20
N HIS A 303 13.97 3.30 17.42
CA HIS A 303 15.34 3.72 17.77
C HIS A 303 16.34 2.56 17.66
N ALA A 304 15.88 1.32 17.47
CA ALA A 304 16.77 0.23 17.16
C ALA A 304 17.45 0.51 15.81
N SER A 305 18.77 0.59 15.79
CA SER A 305 19.53 0.76 14.54
C SER A 305 19.16 -0.36 13.59
N PRO A 306 18.87 -0.09 12.32
CA PRO A 306 18.73 -1.15 11.35
C PRO A 306 20.04 -1.91 11.24
N LEU A 307 19.97 -3.22 11.34
CA LEU A 307 21.11 -4.14 11.19
C LEU A 307 21.69 -4.08 9.77
#